data_9bc3451f4f28497a9e99aa487dd1b67d
#
_entry.id   9bc3451f4f28497a9e99aa487dd1b67d
#
_cell.length_a   1.000
_cell.length_b   1.000
_cell.length_c   1.000
_cell.angle_alpha   90.00
_cell.angle_beta   90.00
_cell.angle_gamma   90.00
#
_symmetry.space_group_name_H-M   'P 1'
#
loop_
_entity.id
_entity.type
_entity.pdbx_description
1 polymer ?
#
loop_
_entity_poly.entity_id
_entity_poly.type
_entity_poly.pdbx_seq_one_letter_code
_entity_poly.pdbx_strand_id
1 'polypeptide(L)'
;MVERFLAQTSFASQEDFIKNLKINVPENFNFGYDVVDAWAAEQPDKNALLWTNDQGESRQFSFADMKRYTDMTASYFQSLGIGRGDMVMLILKRRYEFWYSTIALHKLGATVIPATHLLTKKDIIYRCNAADIKMIVAAGEGIILQHIKDALPECPSVEKLVSVGPEVPEGFEDFHQGIDNAAPFIRPRHANTNDDISLMY
;
A
#
# COMPACT_ATOMS: atom_id res chain seq x y z
N MET A 1 -2.54 11.94 -19.28
CA MET A 1 -2.12 10.80 -18.40
C MET A 1 -2.47 9.45 -19.00
N VAL A 2 -3.77 9.16 -19.31
CA VAL A 2 -4.21 7.85 -19.83
C VAL A 2 -3.55 7.50 -21.18
N GLU A 3 -3.32 8.50 -22.02
CA GLU A 3 -2.65 8.38 -23.31
C GLU A 3 -1.20 7.87 -23.22
N ARG A 4 -0.60 7.88 -22.03
CA ARG A 4 0.73 7.30 -21.81
C ARG A 4 0.69 5.76 -21.86
N PHE A 5 -0.46 5.18 -21.50
CA PHE A 5 -0.63 3.74 -21.33
C PHE A 5 -1.56 3.12 -22.34
N LEU A 6 -2.38 3.90 -23.02
CA LEU A 6 -3.34 3.43 -24.01
C LEU A 6 -3.02 4.01 -25.38
N ALA A 7 -2.96 3.15 -26.40
CA ALA A 7 -2.79 3.58 -27.79
C ALA A 7 -4.02 4.34 -28.32
N GLN A 8 -5.20 4.04 -27.74
CA GLN A 8 -6.48 4.64 -28.10
C GLN A 8 -7.33 4.77 -26.83
N THR A 9 -8.00 5.92 -26.64
CA THR A 9 -8.80 6.23 -25.43
C THR A 9 -10.29 6.32 -25.72
N SER A 10 -10.71 6.25 -26.99
CA SER A 10 -12.11 6.29 -27.41
C SER A 10 -12.39 5.17 -28.40
N PHE A 11 -13.53 4.49 -28.25
CA PHE A 11 -13.92 3.33 -29.04
C PHE A 11 -15.36 3.51 -29.52
N ALA A 12 -15.65 3.09 -30.77
CA ALA A 12 -16.97 3.26 -31.39
C ALA A 12 -18.00 2.25 -30.83
N SER A 13 -17.57 1.09 -30.33
CA SER A 13 -18.42 0.04 -29.81
C SER A 13 -17.65 -0.85 -28.81
N GLN A 14 -18.37 -1.74 -28.11
CA GLN A 14 -17.76 -2.76 -27.27
C GLN A 14 -16.87 -3.71 -28.06
N GLU A 15 -17.26 -4.08 -29.27
CA GLU A 15 -16.46 -4.94 -30.16
C GLU A 15 -15.15 -4.24 -30.55
N ASP A 16 -15.24 -2.96 -30.88
CA ASP A 16 -14.09 -2.12 -31.20
C ASP A 16 -13.13 -2.04 -30.00
N PHE A 17 -13.68 -1.83 -28.79
CA PHE A 17 -12.88 -1.83 -27.54
C PHE A 17 -12.15 -3.16 -27.34
N ILE A 18 -12.86 -4.30 -27.41
CA ILE A 18 -12.26 -5.62 -27.21
C ILE A 18 -11.16 -5.90 -28.24
N LYS A 19 -11.39 -5.52 -29.49
CA LYS A 19 -10.46 -5.77 -30.59
C LYS A 19 -9.22 -4.87 -30.57
N ASN A 20 -9.40 -3.60 -30.20
CA ASN A 20 -8.39 -2.56 -30.42
C ASN A 20 -7.80 -1.98 -29.14
N LEU A 21 -8.26 -2.39 -27.94
CA LEU A 21 -7.62 -2.00 -26.70
C LEU A 21 -6.19 -2.56 -26.66
N LYS A 22 -5.24 -1.65 -26.62
CA LYS A 22 -3.82 -1.97 -26.44
C LYS A 22 -3.28 -1.16 -25.27
N ILE A 23 -2.77 -1.88 -24.26
CA ILE A 23 -2.15 -1.28 -23.09
C ILE A 23 -0.64 -1.33 -23.31
N ASN A 24 -0.02 -0.15 -23.28
CA ASN A 24 1.42 0.00 -23.33
C ASN A 24 1.94 0.03 -21.89
N VAL A 25 2.54 -1.06 -21.45
CA VAL A 25 3.17 -1.13 -20.12
C VAL A 25 4.63 -0.70 -20.27
N PRO A 26 5.07 0.40 -19.64
CA PRO A 26 6.47 0.80 -19.62
C PRO A 26 7.36 -0.29 -19.01
N GLU A 27 8.63 -0.31 -19.40
CA GLU A 27 9.63 -1.12 -18.71
C GLU A 27 9.74 -0.69 -17.25
N ASN A 28 9.72 -1.66 -16.34
CA ASN A 28 9.79 -1.44 -14.89
C ASN A 28 8.65 -0.54 -14.36
N PHE A 29 7.43 -0.70 -14.92
CA PHE A 29 6.26 0.07 -14.51
C PHE A 29 6.07 0.02 -12.99
N ASN A 30 5.86 1.20 -12.38
CA ASN A 30 5.59 1.35 -10.96
C ASN A 30 4.42 2.30 -10.74
N PHE A 31 3.32 1.80 -10.20
CA PHE A 31 2.11 2.58 -10.01
C PHE A 31 2.34 3.86 -9.18
N GLY A 32 3.19 3.79 -8.14
CA GLY A 32 3.51 4.94 -7.32
C GLY A 32 4.19 6.05 -8.11
N TYR A 33 5.16 5.73 -8.95
CA TYR A 33 5.90 6.72 -9.73
C TYR A 33 5.23 7.11 -11.04
N ASP A 34 4.78 6.09 -11.81
CA ASP A 34 4.30 6.33 -13.18
C ASP A 34 2.86 6.86 -13.22
N VAL A 35 2.10 6.68 -12.14
CA VAL A 35 0.72 7.17 -12.03
C VAL A 35 0.60 8.25 -10.96
N VAL A 36 0.84 7.92 -9.68
CA VAL A 36 0.56 8.85 -8.58
C VAL A 36 1.47 10.06 -8.60
N ASP A 37 2.80 9.87 -8.68
CA ASP A 37 3.76 10.97 -8.72
C ASP A 37 3.66 11.76 -10.04
N ALA A 38 3.35 11.09 -11.14
CA ALA A 38 3.14 11.75 -12.42
C ALA A 38 1.91 12.66 -12.40
N TRP A 39 0.79 12.22 -11.79
CA TRP A 39 -0.37 13.09 -11.57
C TRP A 39 -0.07 14.24 -10.61
N ALA A 40 0.69 14.00 -9.55
CA ALA A 40 1.12 15.06 -8.63
C ALA A 40 1.98 16.14 -9.33
N ALA A 41 2.75 15.75 -10.34
CA ALA A 41 3.54 16.69 -11.15
C ALA A 41 2.68 17.45 -12.17
N GLU A 42 1.71 16.78 -12.82
CA GLU A 42 0.86 17.40 -13.85
C GLU A 42 -0.29 18.25 -13.28
N GLN A 43 -0.95 17.75 -12.24
CA GLN A 43 -2.14 18.36 -11.64
C GLN A 43 -2.13 18.17 -10.11
N PRO A 44 -1.26 18.85 -9.37
CA PRO A 44 -1.05 18.64 -7.93
C PRO A 44 -2.32 18.78 -7.11
N ASP A 45 -3.17 19.75 -7.44
CA ASP A 45 -4.39 20.08 -6.68
C ASP A 45 -5.61 19.24 -7.09
N LYS A 46 -5.46 18.35 -8.09
CA LYS A 46 -6.55 17.47 -8.50
C LYS A 46 -6.86 16.45 -7.42
N ASN A 47 -8.17 16.23 -7.17
CA ASN A 47 -8.62 15.22 -6.23
C ASN A 47 -8.14 13.82 -6.64
N ALA A 48 -7.44 13.16 -5.72
CA ALA A 48 -6.97 11.79 -5.88
C ALA A 48 -7.80 10.79 -5.06
N LEU A 49 -8.20 11.18 -3.86
CA LEU A 49 -8.95 10.32 -2.94
C LEU A 49 -9.97 11.15 -2.15
N LEU A 50 -11.21 10.69 -2.11
CA LEU A 50 -12.22 11.13 -1.16
C LEU A 50 -12.53 9.95 -0.23
N TRP A 51 -12.28 10.14 1.06
CA TRP A 51 -12.57 9.16 2.09
C TRP A 51 -13.72 9.65 2.98
N THR A 52 -14.60 8.72 3.36
CA THR A 52 -15.67 8.95 4.32
C THR A 52 -15.80 7.75 5.25
N ASN A 53 -16.33 7.96 6.46
CA ASN A 53 -16.64 6.89 7.42
C ASN A 53 -18.12 6.93 7.86
N ASP A 54 -18.50 5.94 8.67
CA ASP A 54 -19.87 5.79 9.16
C ASP A 54 -20.24 6.84 10.23
N GLN A 55 -19.28 7.62 10.75
CA GLN A 55 -19.47 8.74 11.68
C GLN A 55 -19.73 10.07 10.95
N GLY A 56 -19.74 10.06 9.61
CA GLY A 56 -19.95 11.26 8.80
C GLY A 56 -18.69 12.11 8.63
N GLU A 57 -17.53 11.63 9.04
CA GLU A 57 -16.27 12.30 8.76
C GLU A 57 -15.90 12.09 7.28
N SER A 58 -15.28 13.11 6.69
CA SER A 58 -14.74 13.05 5.34
C SER A 58 -13.36 13.68 5.25
N ARG A 59 -12.51 13.12 4.41
CA ARG A 59 -11.21 13.68 4.05
C ARG A 59 -11.01 13.60 2.54
N GLN A 60 -10.47 14.68 2.00
CA GLN A 60 -10.13 14.80 0.60
C GLN A 60 -8.63 14.98 0.48
N PHE A 61 -8.04 14.23 -0.44
CA PHE A 61 -6.61 14.26 -0.72
C PHE A 61 -6.39 14.60 -2.17
N SER A 62 -5.55 15.58 -2.43
CA SER A 62 -5.03 15.88 -3.75
C SER A 62 -3.94 14.88 -4.16
N PHE A 63 -3.53 14.87 -5.44
CA PHE A 63 -2.37 14.08 -5.86
C PHE A 63 -1.08 14.54 -5.20
N ALA A 64 -0.92 15.83 -4.91
CA ALA A 64 0.22 16.33 -4.14
C ALA A 64 0.23 15.76 -2.71
N ASP A 65 -0.93 15.69 -2.05
CA ASP A 65 -1.07 15.06 -0.74
C ASP A 65 -0.73 13.57 -0.80
N MET A 66 -1.28 12.85 -1.79
CA MET A 66 -1.01 11.43 -1.96
C MET A 66 0.48 11.18 -2.18
N LYS A 67 1.14 11.97 -3.03
CA LYS A 67 2.59 11.86 -3.21
C LYS A 67 3.33 12.08 -1.88
N ARG A 68 3.02 13.16 -1.15
CA ARG A 68 3.65 13.49 0.12
C ARG A 68 3.49 12.37 1.14
N TYR A 69 2.25 11.90 1.39
CA TYR A 69 1.99 10.85 2.37
C TYR A 69 2.59 9.51 1.97
N THR A 70 2.58 9.17 0.68
CA THR A 70 3.20 7.92 0.22
C THR A 70 4.73 7.96 0.30
N ASP A 71 5.35 9.12 0.09
CA ASP A 71 6.79 9.29 0.27
C ASP A 71 7.19 9.18 1.74
N MET A 72 6.44 9.82 2.66
CA MET A 72 6.65 9.69 4.11
C MET A 72 6.49 8.23 4.57
N THR A 73 5.43 7.57 4.11
CA THR A 73 5.17 6.16 4.44
C THR A 73 6.24 5.24 3.88
N ALA A 74 6.69 5.47 2.64
CA ALA A 74 7.78 4.68 2.04
C ALA A 74 9.10 4.85 2.80
N SER A 75 9.43 6.08 3.19
CA SER A 75 10.61 6.34 4.02
C SER A 75 10.52 5.65 5.39
N TYR A 76 9.36 5.72 6.03
CA TYR A 76 9.13 5.03 7.30
C TYR A 76 9.28 3.51 7.15
N PHE A 77 8.61 2.89 6.18
CA PHE A 77 8.73 1.44 5.95
C PHE A 77 10.16 1.02 5.58
N GLN A 78 10.85 1.85 4.81
CA GLN A 78 12.27 1.62 4.50
C GLN A 78 13.14 1.65 5.77
N SER A 79 12.86 2.53 6.72
CA SER A 79 13.56 2.59 8.00
C SER A 79 13.28 1.35 8.88
N LEU A 80 12.14 0.68 8.69
CA LEU A 80 11.80 -0.60 9.31
C LEU A 80 12.44 -1.81 8.60
N GLY A 81 13.21 -1.58 7.52
CA GLY A 81 13.90 -2.62 6.77
C GLY A 81 13.06 -3.25 5.65
N ILE A 82 11.97 -2.59 5.22
CA ILE A 82 11.15 -3.06 4.09
C ILE A 82 11.71 -2.54 2.77
N GLY A 83 11.84 -3.44 1.80
CA GLY A 83 12.35 -3.16 0.46
C GLY A 83 11.80 -4.10 -0.59
N ARG A 84 12.45 -4.13 -1.76
CA ARG A 84 12.02 -4.93 -2.91
C ARG A 84 11.90 -6.41 -2.56
N GLY A 85 10.74 -6.98 -2.91
CA GLY A 85 10.43 -8.40 -2.72
C GLY A 85 9.93 -8.76 -1.32
N ASP A 86 9.98 -7.85 -0.35
CA ASP A 86 9.41 -8.10 0.97
C ASP A 86 7.88 -8.17 0.93
N MET A 87 7.31 -9.10 1.67
CA MET A 87 5.86 -9.31 1.77
C MET A 87 5.29 -8.55 2.96
N VAL A 88 4.29 -7.70 2.72
CA VAL A 88 3.66 -6.88 3.77
C VAL A 88 2.14 -7.06 3.77
N MET A 89 1.59 -7.52 4.88
CA MET A 89 0.14 -7.69 5.05
C MET A 89 -0.50 -6.41 5.61
N LEU A 90 -1.55 -5.92 4.92
CA LEU A 90 -2.32 -4.74 5.31
C LEU A 90 -3.71 -5.14 5.79
N ILE A 91 -4.01 -4.94 7.09
CA ILE A 91 -5.29 -5.22 7.72
C ILE A 91 -5.94 -3.90 8.17
N LEU A 92 -6.28 -3.03 7.24
CA LEU A 92 -6.60 -1.61 7.50
C LEU A 92 -8.08 -1.25 7.32
N LYS A 93 -8.97 -2.24 7.15
CA LYS A 93 -10.41 -1.96 6.92
C LYS A 93 -10.60 -0.94 5.77
N ARG A 94 -11.39 0.14 6.06
CA ARG A 94 -11.69 1.24 5.14
C ARG A 94 -10.90 2.50 5.49
N ARG A 95 -9.70 2.39 6.07
CA ARG A 95 -8.86 3.52 6.43
C ARG A 95 -8.17 4.11 5.19
N TYR A 96 -8.01 5.43 5.14
CA TYR A 96 -7.27 6.07 4.04
C TYR A 96 -5.78 5.72 4.05
N GLU A 97 -5.23 5.35 5.19
CA GLU A 97 -3.84 4.89 5.34
C GLU A 97 -3.55 3.61 4.55
N PHE A 98 -4.58 2.84 4.20
CA PHE A 98 -4.46 1.71 3.28
C PHE A 98 -3.86 2.13 1.94
N TRP A 99 -4.33 3.26 1.40
CA TRP A 99 -3.85 3.78 0.12
C TRP A 99 -2.42 4.30 0.20
N TYR A 100 -2.05 4.99 1.31
CA TYR A 100 -0.66 5.41 1.50
C TYR A 100 0.27 4.21 1.58
N SER A 101 -0.08 3.23 2.40
CA SER A 101 0.71 2.02 2.60
C SER A 101 0.87 1.22 1.31
N THR A 102 -0.23 1.01 0.57
CA THR A 102 -0.20 0.29 -0.71
C THR A 102 0.75 0.97 -1.70
N ILE A 103 0.59 2.28 -1.92
CA ILE A 103 1.40 3.01 -2.89
C ILE A 103 2.86 3.12 -2.41
N ALA A 104 3.09 3.30 -1.11
CA ALA A 104 4.42 3.31 -0.52
C ALA A 104 5.16 1.99 -0.75
N LEU A 105 4.49 0.86 -0.55
CA LEU A 105 5.05 -0.46 -0.80
C LEU A 105 5.37 -0.66 -2.29
N HIS A 106 4.52 -0.20 -3.20
CA HIS A 106 4.86 -0.19 -4.63
C HIS A 106 6.11 0.64 -4.91
N LYS A 107 6.27 1.83 -4.29
CA LYS A 107 7.49 2.65 -4.44
C LYS A 107 8.75 1.94 -3.95
N LEU A 108 8.63 1.06 -2.96
CA LEU A 108 9.73 0.25 -2.44
C LEU A 108 9.97 -1.04 -3.24
N GLY A 109 9.03 -1.43 -4.12
CA GLY A 109 9.04 -2.72 -4.81
C GLY A 109 8.68 -3.89 -3.89
N ALA A 110 8.02 -3.63 -2.78
CA ALA A 110 7.49 -4.63 -1.88
C ALA A 110 6.12 -5.12 -2.35
N THR A 111 5.75 -6.34 -1.95
CA THR A 111 4.46 -6.96 -2.28
C THR A 111 3.42 -6.63 -1.21
N VAL A 112 2.29 -6.10 -1.65
CA VAL A 112 1.13 -5.82 -0.78
C VAL A 112 0.25 -7.06 -0.67
N ILE A 113 -0.13 -7.45 0.55
CA ILE A 113 -1.11 -8.50 0.83
C ILE A 113 -2.30 -7.88 1.56
N PRO A 114 -3.34 -7.40 0.84
CA PRO A 114 -4.53 -6.89 1.48
C PRO A 114 -5.28 -8.00 2.23
N ALA A 115 -5.70 -7.70 3.45
CA ALA A 115 -6.39 -8.67 4.26
C ALA A 115 -7.55 -8.05 5.06
N THR A 116 -8.57 -8.85 5.33
CA THR A 116 -9.71 -8.42 6.13
C THR A 116 -9.37 -8.38 7.63
N HIS A 117 -10.01 -7.46 8.35
CA HIS A 117 -9.93 -7.38 9.81
C HIS A 117 -10.68 -8.52 10.53
N LEU A 118 -11.36 -9.38 9.78
CA LEU A 118 -12.08 -10.55 10.31
C LEU A 118 -11.18 -11.80 10.42
N LEU A 119 -9.89 -11.69 10.06
CA LEU A 119 -8.96 -12.81 10.19
C LEU A 119 -8.87 -13.30 11.64
N THR A 120 -8.93 -14.63 11.79
CA THR A 120 -8.63 -15.29 13.05
C THR A 120 -7.14 -15.56 13.22
N LYS A 121 -6.70 -15.94 14.40
CA LYS A 121 -5.34 -16.43 14.65
C LYS A 121 -4.87 -17.43 13.59
N LYS A 122 -5.70 -18.44 13.30
CA LYS A 122 -5.37 -19.50 12.32
C LYS A 122 -5.15 -18.94 10.91
N ASP A 123 -5.98 -18.00 10.50
CA ASP A 123 -5.88 -17.38 9.16
C ASP A 123 -4.60 -16.56 9.02
N ILE A 124 -4.20 -15.85 10.10
CA ILE A 124 -2.97 -15.08 10.16
C ILE A 124 -1.76 -16.00 10.04
N ILE A 125 -1.69 -17.07 10.84
CA ILE A 125 -0.61 -18.06 10.79
C ILE A 125 -0.47 -18.62 9.38
N TYR A 126 -1.60 -19.06 8.79
CA TYR A 126 -1.58 -19.60 7.42
C TYR A 126 -0.98 -18.62 6.42
N ARG A 127 -1.45 -17.35 6.41
CA ARG A 127 -0.98 -16.34 5.45
C ARG A 127 0.47 -15.95 5.67
N CYS A 128 0.87 -15.78 6.93
CA CYS A 128 2.26 -15.45 7.26
C CYS A 128 3.23 -16.51 6.76
N ASN A 129 2.91 -17.79 6.97
CA ASN A 129 3.78 -18.88 6.55
C ASN A 129 3.69 -19.21 5.06
N ALA A 130 2.54 -18.94 4.42
CA ALA A 130 2.37 -19.19 2.99
C ALA A 130 3.10 -18.16 2.10
N ALA A 131 3.29 -16.95 2.61
CA ALA A 131 3.88 -15.84 1.86
C ALA A 131 5.14 -15.25 2.50
N ASP A 132 5.68 -15.85 3.56
CA ASP A 132 6.84 -15.34 4.31
C ASP A 132 6.70 -13.85 4.67
N ILE A 133 5.53 -13.49 5.24
CA ILE A 133 5.19 -12.10 5.55
C ILE A 133 6.18 -11.54 6.56
N LYS A 134 6.85 -10.45 6.18
CA LYS A 134 7.87 -9.77 6.99
C LYS A 134 7.28 -8.69 7.91
N MET A 135 6.23 -8.00 7.47
CA MET A 135 5.58 -6.94 8.25
C MET A 135 4.07 -7.05 8.19
N ILE A 136 3.40 -6.76 9.31
CA ILE A 136 1.94 -6.61 9.38
C ILE A 136 1.62 -5.18 9.79
N VAL A 137 0.81 -4.49 8.97
CA VAL A 137 0.25 -3.17 9.29
C VAL A 137 -1.25 -3.36 9.56
N ALA A 138 -1.69 -3.11 10.78
CA ALA A 138 -3.05 -3.38 11.20
C ALA A 138 -3.77 -2.15 11.76
N ALA A 139 -5.11 -2.14 11.65
CA ALA A 139 -5.92 -1.13 12.32
C ALA A 139 -5.75 -1.25 13.85
N GLY A 140 -5.42 -0.14 14.49
CA GLY A 140 -5.21 -0.02 15.92
C GLY A 140 -6.52 -0.02 16.70
N GLU A 141 -7.35 -1.03 16.48
CA GLU A 141 -8.66 -1.18 17.13
C GLU A 141 -9.20 -2.61 17.01
N GLY A 142 -9.90 -3.06 18.05
CA GLY A 142 -10.64 -4.29 18.07
C GLY A 142 -9.79 -5.56 18.23
N ILE A 143 -10.42 -6.72 18.03
CA ILE A 143 -9.85 -8.04 18.34
C ILE A 143 -8.66 -8.43 17.44
N ILE A 144 -8.49 -7.78 16.28
CA ILE A 144 -7.47 -8.17 15.31
C ILE A 144 -6.05 -8.04 15.89
N LEU A 145 -5.81 -7.02 16.72
CA LEU A 145 -4.50 -6.83 17.36
C LEU A 145 -4.16 -8.01 18.29
N GLN A 146 -5.17 -8.54 19.01
CA GLN A 146 -4.97 -9.71 19.85
C GLN A 146 -4.73 -10.97 19.01
N HIS A 147 -5.51 -11.17 17.93
CA HIS A 147 -5.29 -12.32 17.03
C HIS A 147 -3.89 -12.30 16.40
N ILE A 148 -3.36 -11.11 16.06
CA ILE A 148 -1.99 -10.96 15.56
C ILE A 148 -0.99 -11.39 16.65
N LYS A 149 -1.10 -10.85 17.87
CA LYS A 149 -0.21 -11.21 18.98
C LYS A 149 -0.21 -12.72 19.27
N ASP A 150 -1.40 -13.32 19.28
CA ASP A 150 -1.54 -14.76 19.53
C ASP A 150 -0.94 -15.62 18.40
N ALA A 151 -0.88 -15.09 17.18
CA ALA A 151 -0.34 -15.78 16.02
C ALA A 151 1.19 -15.73 15.94
N LEU A 152 1.83 -14.68 16.46
CA LEU A 152 3.26 -14.41 16.30
C LEU A 152 4.19 -15.59 16.64
N PRO A 153 3.96 -16.36 17.72
CA PRO A 153 4.84 -17.51 18.05
C PRO A 153 4.93 -18.55 16.91
N GLU A 154 3.96 -18.55 16.00
CA GLU A 154 3.86 -19.48 14.87
C GLU A 154 4.15 -18.79 13.51
N CYS A 155 4.59 -17.52 13.53
CA CYS A 155 4.88 -16.69 12.34
C CYS A 155 6.34 -16.21 12.33
N PRO A 156 7.33 -17.08 12.15
CA PRO A 156 8.75 -16.75 12.33
C PRO A 156 9.29 -15.72 11.33
N SER A 157 8.62 -15.50 10.20
CA SER A 157 9.02 -14.50 9.19
C SER A 157 8.65 -13.07 9.58
N VAL A 158 7.68 -12.90 10.52
CA VAL A 158 7.19 -11.57 10.91
C VAL A 158 8.19 -10.87 11.81
N GLU A 159 8.82 -9.82 11.28
CA GLU A 159 9.82 -9.02 12.00
C GLU A 159 9.25 -7.71 12.56
N LYS A 160 8.21 -7.17 11.92
CA LYS A 160 7.65 -5.85 12.24
C LYS A 160 6.13 -5.86 12.33
N LEU A 161 5.63 -5.16 13.35
CA LEU A 161 4.21 -4.90 13.54
C LEU A 161 3.98 -3.40 13.62
N VAL A 162 3.02 -2.89 12.86
CA VAL A 162 2.67 -1.47 12.84
C VAL A 162 1.18 -1.32 13.11
N SER A 163 0.83 -0.45 14.03
CA SER A 163 -0.55 -0.11 14.38
C SER A 163 -0.97 1.22 13.79
N VAL A 164 -2.13 1.26 13.16
CA VAL A 164 -2.74 2.47 12.57
C VAL A 164 -4.01 2.82 13.34
N GLY A 165 -3.94 3.77 14.23
CA GLY A 165 -5.12 4.21 14.99
C GLY A 165 -4.82 4.49 16.46
N PRO A 166 -5.87 4.53 17.32
CA PRO A 166 -5.72 4.99 18.70
C PRO A 166 -4.97 3.99 19.60
N GLU A 167 -4.99 2.69 19.26
CA GLU A 167 -4.36 1.66 20.08
C GLU A 167 -3.01 1.27 19.46
N VAL A 168 -1.93 1.45 20.23
CA VAL A 168 -0.57 1.00 19.90
C VAL A 168 -0.12 0.05 21.00
N PRO A 169 -0.44 -1.25 20.91
CA PRO A 169 -0.05 -2.22 21.91
C PRO A 169 1.46 -2.43 21.97
N GLU A 170 1.96 -2.91 23.10
CA GLU A 170 3.37 -3.32 23.24
C GLU A 170 3.78 -4.27 22.11
N GLY A 171 4.92 -4.00 21.49
CA GLY A 171 5.46 -4.73 20.35
C GLY A 171 5.00 -4.20 19.00
N PHE A 172 4.12 -3.19 18.94
CA PHE A 172 3.75 -2.49 17.73
C PHE A 172 4.40 -1.11 17.65
N GLU A 173 4.81 -0.74 16.45
CA GLU A 173 5.22 0.62 16.11
C GLU A 173 3.96 1.47 15.82
N ASP A 174 3.99 2.77 16.15
CA ASP A 174 2.93 3.72 15.81
C ASP A 174 3.12 4.23 14.38
N PHE A 175 2.14 3.98 13.51
CA PHE A 175 2.19 4.39 12.11
C PHE A 175 2.29 5.91 11.96
N HIS A 176 1.44 6.67 12.67
CA HIS A 176 1.40 8.12 12.52
C HIS A 176 2.68 8.78 13.05
N GLN A 177 3.14 8.36 14.23
CA GLN A 177 4.43 8.81 14.75
C GLN A 177 5.58 8.44 13.81
N GLY A 178 5.53 7.24 13.22
CA GLY A 178 6.55 6.78 12.29
C GLY A 178 6.62 7.64 11.03
N ILE A 179 5.49 7.94 10.39
CA ILE A 179 5.48 8.79 9.19
C ILE A 179 5.81 10.25 9.48
N ASP A 180 5.37 10.80 10.62
CA ASP A 180 5.64 12.19 11.01
C ASP A 180 7.13 12.44 11.31
N ASN A 181 7.84 11.42 11.79
CA ASN A 181 9.27 11.46 12.06
C ASN A 181 10.14 10.92 10.91
N ALA A 182 9.52 10.53 9.79
CA ALA A 182 10.25 9.94 8.67
C ALA A 182 11.24 10.93 8.05
N ALA A 183 12.45 10.46 7.76
CA ALA A 183 13.42 11.20 6.98
C ALA A 183 12.91 11.46 5.54
N PRO A 184 13.46 12.41 4.80
CA PRO A 184 13.12 12.58 3.39
C PRO A 184 13.27 11.26 2.61
N PHE A 185 12.26 10.91 1.81
CA PHE A 185 12.25 9.67 1.07
C PHE A 185 13.34 9.65 -0.01
N ILE A 186 14.12 8.58 -0.02
CA ILE A 186 15.13 8.32 -1.04
C ILE A 186 14.61 7.19 -1.93
N ARG A 187 14.25 7.52 -3.17
CA ARG A 187 13.79 6.55 -4.16
C ARG A 187 14.83 5.45 -4.37
N PRO A 188 14.48 4.17 -4.23
CA PRO A 188 15.37 3.06 -4.58
C PRO A 188 15.80 3.15 -6.05
N ARG A 189 17.08 2.86 -6.33
CA ARG A 189 17.61 2.89 -7.71
C ARG A 189 16.89 1.91 -8.64
N HIS A 190 16.51 0.74 -8.10
CA HIS A 190 15.79 -0.32 -8.80
C HIS A 190 14.67 -0.82 -7.87
N ALA A 191 13.53 -0.11 -7.89
CA ALA A 191 12.40 -0.47 -7.04
C ALA A 191 11.79 -1.80 -7.46
N ASN A 192 11.55 -2.00 -8.76
CA ASN A 192 10.90 -3.20 -9.30
C ASN A 192 11.26 -3.45 -10.77
N THR A 193 10.90 -4.64 -11.25
CA THR A 193 10.77 -4.99 -12.67
C THR A 193 9.32 -5.36 -12.97
N ASN A 194 8.96 -5.54 -14.25
CA ASN A 194 7.61 -5.98 -14.62
C ASN A 194 7.30 -7.44 -14.26
N ASP A 195 8.32 -8.20 -13.85
CA ASP A 195 8.19 -9.60 -13.40
C ASP A 195 7.98 -9.71 -11.89
N ASP A 196 8.15 -8.61 -11.14
CA ASP A 196 7.98 -8.60 -9.69
C ASP A 196 6.49 -8.63 -9.31
N ILE A 197 6.17 -9.39 -8.26
CA ILE A 197 4.83 -9.41 -7.69
C ILE A 197 4.63 -8.13 -6.86
N SER A 198 3.65 -7.31 -7.23
CA SER A 198 3.32 -6.09 -6.49
C SER A 198 2.10 -6.23 -5.57
N LEU A 199 1.24 -7.22 -5.84
CA LEU A 199 0.01 -7.47 -5.09
C LEU A 199 -0.26 -8.98 -5.05
N MET A 200 -0.61 -9.50 -3.87
CA MET A 200 -0.98 -10.91 -3.65
C MET A 200 -2.26 -10.97 -2.82
N TYR A 201 -3.20 -11.87 -3.19
CA TYR A 201 -4.47 -12.11 -2.47
C TYR A 201 -4.49 -13.49 -1.80
#